data_90974cd451b5e9994e132cab5db07a5c
#
_entry.id   90974cd451b5e9994e132cab5db07a5c
#
_cell.length_a   1.000
_cell.length_b   1.000
_cell.length_c   1.000
_cell.angle_alpha   90.00
_cell.angle_beta   90.00
_cell.angle_gamma   90.00
#
_symmetry.space_group_name_H-M   'P 1'
#
loop_
_entity.id
_entity.type
_entity.pdbx_description
1 polymer ?
#
loop_
_entity_poly.entity_id
_entity_poly.type
_entity_poly.pdbx_seq_one_letter_code
_entity_poly.pdbx_strand_id
1 'polypeptide(L)'
;MIHKKKRKKLLLLAAFLVSAFISWFLSAIGLFLSLWVIVPAPTMLLYPLAVGAPEISPWLVGINTIALLLNLLKRHQGKVYIILLICNLFALILGLLPLIQFPAANAAIATQVQALLGENYLAAVPVAHRAQLRPQPFILADAFRGIPLREVRIDRAIGFANPDGVSLQLNLYRPVEIGKYPAIITLYGGAWHRGNPDYNQEFSRYMAAQGYCVVAIDYRHAPKYRFPAQLDDVQAALSYIKTHAGDWEIDLDRIALMGRSAGAHLAMLTAYDSSVLPVRAVVNYYGPNDLIRGYNEPPFPDAINVRAVLRAFLGGTPDELHELYRRASPINYIKPNLPPSLLVYPGRDHIVQVKFGRSLYQRLRAAGDRAILLEIPWAEHAFDAVFNGPSNQLALYYTERFLAHSLKSSDYQRVN
;
A
#
# COMPACT_ATOMS: atom_id res chain seq x y z
N MET A 1 54.37 37.77 0.35
CA MET A 1 53.58 37.45 1.55
C MET A 1 52.12 37.94 1.48
N ILE A 2 51.86 39.14 0.99
CA ILE A 2 50.51 39.80 0.93
C ILE A 2 49.56 39.06 -0.03
N HIS A 3 50.01 38.58 -1.20
CA HIS A 3 49.16 37.85 -2.15
C HIS A 3 48.67 36.47 -1.61
N LYS A 4 49.49 35.77 -0.86
CA LYS A 4 49.13 34.48 -0.25
C LYS A 4 48.05 34.66 0.86
N LYS A 5 48.16 35.74 1.60
CA LYS A 5 47.17 36.11 2.67
C LYS A 5 45.83 36.53 2.08
N LYS A 6 45.78 37.28 0.95
CA LYS A 6 44.57 37.65 0.21
C LYS A 6 43.87 36.39 -0.36
N ARG A 7 44.61 35.48 -1.00
CA ARG A 7 44.09 34.24 -1.58
C ARG A 7 43.46 33.34 -0.50
N LYS A 8 44.13 33.22 0.67
CA LYS A 8 43.61 32.43 1.82
C LYS A 8 42.29 33.04 2.38
N LYS A 9 42.20 34.39 2.46
CA LYS A 9 40.94 35.07 2.89
C LYS A 9 39.81 34.84 1.89
N LEU A 10 40.11 34.90 0.58
CA LEU A 10 39.11 34.66 -0.48
C LEU A 10 38.58 33.22 -0.45
N LEU A 11 39.46 32.24 -0.28
CA LEU A 11 39.07 30.84 -0.16
C LEU A 11 38.23 30.56 1.08
N LEU A 12 38.55 31.18 2.21
CA LEU A 12 37.78 31.07 3.45
C LEU A 12 36.39 31.72 3.31
N LEU A 13 36.31 32.86 2.64
CA LEU A 13 35.03 33.54 2.36
C LEU A 13 34.16 32.69 1.41
N ALA A 14 34.76 32.15 0.33
CA ALA A 14 34.05 31.27 -0.59
C ALA A 14 33.55 30.01 0.11
N ALA A 15 34.37 29.35 0.90
CA ALA A 15 33.97 28.17 1.69
C ALA A 15 32.83 28.51 2.68
N PHE A 16 32.89 29.68 3.30
CA PHE A 16 31.82 30.17 4.20
C PHE A 16 30.50 30.39 3.44
N LEU A 17 30.54 31.08 2.29
CA LEU A 17 29.33 31.33 1.47
C LEU A 17 28.72 30.04 0.94
N VAL A 18 29.55 29.09 0.47
CA VAL A 18 29.08 27.77 0.03
C VAL A 18 28.43 26.99 1.18
N SER A 19 29.06 26.98 2.36
CA SER A 19 28.50 26.29 3.53
C SER A 19 27.20 26.95 4.04
N ALA A 20 27.12 28.28 3.93
CA ALA A 20 25.89 29.02 4.25
C ALA A 20 24.76 28.65 3.28
N PHE A 21 25.03 28.66 1.98
CA PHE A 21 24.07 28.26 0.97
C PHE A 21 23.56 26.82 1.16
N ILE A 22 24.48 25.87 1.37
CA ILE A 22 24.11 24.46 1.63
C ILE A 22 23.20 24.34 2.85
N SER A 23 23.52 25.02 3.93
CA SER A 23 22.70 24.99 5.15
C SER A 23 21.30 25.56 4.94
N TRP A 24 21.20 26.69 4.25
CA TRP A 24 19.92 27.32 3.90
C TRP A 24 19.09 26.42 3.00
N PHE A 25 19.72 25.86 1.97
CA PHE A 25 19.07 24.96 1.03
C PHE A 25 18.52 23.70 1.71
N LEU A 26 19.35 23.04 2.55
CA LEU A 26 18.91 21.86 3.30
C LEU A 26 17.79 22.19 4.29
N SER A 27 17.85 23.37 4.94
CA SER A 27 16.78 23.80 5.85
C SER A 27 15.47 24.04 5.12
N ALA A 28 15.52 24.70 3.95
CA ALA A 28 14.32 25.01 3.16
C ALA A 28 13.68 23.74 2.59
N ILE A 29 14.48 22.88 1.96
CA ILE A 29 13.96 21.63 1.36
C ILE A 29 13.51 20.63 2.43
N GLY A 30 14.27 20.53 3.54
CA GLY A 30 13.91 19.68 4.66
C GLY A 30 12.58 20.08 5.29
N LEU A 31 12.36 21.37 5.52
CA LEU A 31 11.10 21.89 6.04
C LEU A 31 9.96 21.69 5.03
N PHE A 32 10.18 22.06 3.76
CA PHE A 32 9.18 21.90 2.70
C PHE A 32 8.69 20.44 2.59
N LEU A 33 9.62 19.49 2.53
CA LEU A 33 9.25 18.06 2.44
C LEU A 33 8.63 17.54 3.73
N SER A 34 9.15 17.95 4.91
CA SER A 34 8.61 17.48 6.19
C SER A 34 7.20 17.98 6.47
N LEU A 35 6.80 19.14 5.95
CA LEU A 35 5.43 19.64 6.08
C LEU A 35 4.40 18.67 5.48
N TRP A 36 4.73 17.97 4.41
CA TRP A 36 3.83 17.00 3.77
C TRP A 36 3.57 15.75 4.61
N VAL A 37 4.32 15.53 5.68
CA VAL A 37 3.99 14.49 6.67
C VAL A 37 2.65 14.77 7.34
N ILE A 38 2.26 16.06 7.49
CA ILE A 38 1.02 16.46 8.16
C ILE A 38 0.04 17.24 7.29
N VAL A 39 0.49 17.84 6.19
CA VAL A 39 -0.35 18.63 5.29
C VAL A 39 -0.97 17.73 4.23
N PRO A 40 -2.32 17.69 4.11
CA PRO A 40 -2.96 16.93 3.04
C PRO A 40 -2.79 17.63 1.70
N ALA A 41 -2.64 16.83 0.63
CA ALA A 41 -2.49 17.38 -0.72
C ALA A 41 -3.85 17.90 -1.25
N PRO A 42 -3.94 19.17 -1.66
CA PRO A 42 -5.18 19.73 -2.19
C PRO A 42 -5.49 19.29 -3.63
N THR A 43 -4.51 18.74 -4.34
CA THR A 43 -4.63 18.33 -5.75
C THR A 43 -3.81 17.08 -6.02
N MET A 44 -4.18 16.34 -7.08
CA MET A 44 -3.42 15.15 -7.53
C MET A 44 -1.98 15.46 -7.95
N LEU A 45 -1.68 16.70 -8.38
CA LEU A 45 -0.31 17.10 -8.71
C LEU A 45 0.61 17.09 -7.48
N LEU A 46 0.09 17.48 -6.32
CA LEU A 46 0.84 17.53 -5.05
C LEU A 46 0.71 16.24 -4.25
N TYR A 47 -0.18 15.34 -4.65
CA TYR A 47 -0.47 14.11 -3.93
C TYR A 47 0.76 13.21 -3.71
N PRO A 48 1.70 13.05 -4.68
CA PRO A 48 2.92 12.28 -4.45
C PRO A 48 3.79 12.79 -3.29
N LEU A 49 3.72 14.09 -2.97
CA LEU A 49 4.45 14.66 -1.82
C LEU A 49 3.83 14.22 -0.49
N ALA A 50 2.50 14.23 -0.39
CA ALA A 50 1.80 13.79 0.83
C ALA A 50 1.92 12.26 1.04
N VAL A 51 1.94 11.47 -0.04
CA VAL A 51 2.20 10.02 0.01
C VAL A 51 3.66 9.74 0.38
N GLY A 52 4.61 10.40 -0.30
CA GLY A 52 6.03 10.10 -0.19
C GLY A 52 6.67 10.60 1.10
N ALA A 53 6.27 11.76 1.63
CA ALA A 53 6.94 12.36 2.78
C ALA A 53 6.94 11.46 4.04
N PRO A 54 5.84 10.83 4.47
CA PRO A 54 5.87 9.87 5.56
C PRO A 54 6.77 8.67 5.27
N GLU A 55 6.81 8.22 4.01
CA GLU A 55 7.54 7.03 3.59
C GLU A 55 9.04 7.24 3.48
N ILE A 56 9.48 8.48 3.26
CA ILE A 56 10.91 8.84 3.28
C ILE A 56 11.31 9.48 4.62
N SER A 57 10.53 9.32 5.69
CA SER A 57 10.80 9.91 7.00
C SER A 57 12.20 9.61 7.56
N PRO A 58 12.84 8.44 7.38
CA PRO A 58 14.24 8.23 7.78
C PRO A 58 15.22 9.17 7.07
N TRP A 59 15.00 9.45 5.78
CA TRP A 59 15.79 10.42 5.02
C TRP A 59 15.55 11.85 5.49
N LEU A 60 14.29 12.22 5.77
CA LEU A 60 13.96 13.54 6.28
C LEU A 60 14.61 13.80 7.64
N VAL A 61 14.61 12.80 8.52
CA VAL A 61 15.33 12.89 9.82
C VAL A 61 16.82 13.13 9.60
N GLY A 62 17.46 12.38 8.69
CA GLY A 62 18.88 12.57 8.36
C GLY A 62 19.17 13.98 7.83
N ILE A 63 18.42 14.44 6.82
CA ILE A 63 18.59 15.76 6.20
C ILE A 63 18.40 16.87 7.23
N ASN A 64 17.31 16.82 8.02
CA ASN A 64 17.00 17.85 8.99
C ASN A 64 18.01 17.86 10.16
N THR A 65 18.52 16.70 10.56
CA THR A 65 19.60 16.61 11.56
C THR A 65 20.88 17.26 11.05
N ILE A 66 21.29 16.96 9.81
CA ILE A 66 22.45 17.58 9.18
C ILE A 66 22.28 19.11 9.08
N ALA A 67 21.11 19.57 8.63
CA ALA A 67 20.80 21.00 8.52
C ALA A 67 20.87 21.70 9.89
N LEU A 68 20.31 21.08 10.94
CA LEU A 68 20.35 21.57 12.29
C LEU A 68 21.77 21.68 12.83
N LEU A 69 22.57 20.61 12.66
CA LEU A 69 23.98 20.58 13.10
C LEU A 69 24.83 21.63 12.38
N LEU A 70 24.68 21.78 11.05
CA LEU A 70 25.38 22.81 10.28
C LEU A 70 25.02 24.22 10.75
N ASN A 71 23.78 24.47 11.14
CA ASN A 71 23.37 25.75 11.70
C ASN A 71 23.94 25.96 13.12
N LEU A 72 23.91 24.96 13.99
CA LEU A 72 24.48 25.04 15.35
C LEU A 72 26.00 25.33 15.33
N LEU A 73 26.74 24.73 14.40
CA LEU A 73 28.19 24.93 14.29
C LEU A 73 28.57 26.34 13.84
N LYS A 74 27.68 27.07 13.15
CA LYS A 74 27.99 28.40 12.61
C LYS A 74 28.00 29.52 13.64
N ARG A 75 27.48 29.31 14.82
CA ARG A 75 27.45 30.29 15.96
C ARG A 75 27.05 31.70 15.52
N HIS A 76 26.17 31.88 14.57
CA HIS A 76 25.69 33.19 14.17
C HIS A 76 24.71 33.72 15.22
N GLN A 77 24.84 35.02 15.51
CA GLN A 77 23.90 35.72 16.39
C GLN A 77 22.99 36.59 15.50
N GLY A 78 21.69 36.40 15.62
CA GLY A 78 20.71 37.21 14.91
C GLY A 78 19.37 36.53 14.75
N LYS A 79 18.33 37.32 14.49
CA LYS A 79 16.95 36.82 14.38
C LYS A 79 16.79 35.73 13.30
N VAL A 80 17.45 35.88 12.15
CA VAL A 80 17.41 34.92 11.05
C VAL A 80 17.96 33.56 11.44
N TYR A 81 19.05 33.55 12.20
CA TYR A 81 19.62 32.31 12.71
C TYR A 81 18.66 31.56 13.65
N ILE A 82 18.02 32.29 14.58
CA ILE A 82 17.02 31.68 15.48
C ILE A 82 15.85 31.11 14.70
N ILE A 83 15.35 31.83 13.67
CA ILE A 83 14.28 31.34 12.81
C ILE A 83 14.68 30.02 12.12
N LEU A 84 15.90 29.96 11.55
CA LEU A 84 16.40 28.72 10.91
C LEU A 84 16.49 27.55 11.88
N LEU A 85 16.95 27.77 13.10
CA LEU A 85 17.00 26.72 14.13
C LEU A 85 15.60 26.21 14.47
N ILE A 86 14.63 27.12 14.64
CA ILE A 86 13.24 26.75 14.91
C ILE A 86 12.67 25.95 13.75
N CYS A 87 12.88 26.39 12.51
CA CYS A 87 12.41 25.69 11.31
C CYS A 87 13.01 24.29 11.18
N ASN A 88 14.33 24.15 11.43
CA ASN A 88 14.99 22.85 11.40
C ASN A 88 14.52 21.89 12.50
N LEU A 89 14.34 22.40 13.72
CA LEU A 89 13.80 21.61 14.81
C LEU A 89 12.38 21.16 14.52
N PHE A 90 11.55 22.06 14.01
CA PHE A 90 10.17 21.73 13.60
C PHE A 90 10.14 20.68 12.48
N ALA A 91 10.96 20.86 11.43
CA ALA A 91 11.09 19.90 10.35
C ALA A 91 11.57 18.51 10.82
N LEU A 92 12.52 18.50 11.77
CA LEU A 92 13.01 17.26 12.40
C LEU A 92 11.90 16.57 13.19
N ILE A 93 11.12 17.30 13.97
CA ILE A 93 9.97 16.75 14.71
C ILE A 93 8.96 16.14 13.73
N LEU A 94 8.62 16.85 12.65
CA LEU A 94 7.70 16.33 11.63
C LEU A 94 8.23 15.04 10.98
N GLY A 95 9.51 15.01 10.61
CA GLY A 95 10.14 13.81 10.05
C GLY A 95 10.19 12.63 11.03
N LEU A 96 10.24 12.90 12.33
CA LEU A 96 10.23 11.85 13.36
C LEU A 96 8.83 11.29 13.65
N LEU A 97 7.74 12.00 13.31
CA LEU A 97 6.38 11.57 13.66
C LEU A 97 6.03 10.15 13.24
N PRO A 98 6.29 9.70 11.99
CA PRO A 98 6.01 8.33 11.59
C PRO A 98 6.79 7.31 12.43
N LEU A 99 8.06 7.59 12.71
CA LEU A 99 8.94 6.68 13.47
C LEU A 99 8.55 6.60 14.95
N ILE A 100 8.10 7.72 15.54
CA ILE A 100 7.63 7.76 16.94
C ILE A 100 6.30 7.02 17.10
N GLN A 101 5.40 7.12 16.13
CA GLN A 101 4.10 6.43 16.14
C GLN A 101 4.22 4.94 15.82
N PHE A 102 5.29 4.53 15.14
CA PHE A 102 5.48 3.16 14.64
C PHE A 102 5.36 2.08 15.73
N PRO A 103 6.03 2.18 16.90
CA PRO A 103 5.95 1.14 17.93
C PRO A 103 4.54 0.92 18.45
N ALA A 104 3.78 2.00 18.67
CA ALA A 104 2.40 1.92 19.16
C ALA A 104 1.46 1.29 18.10
N ALA A 105 1.60 1.69 16.84
CA ALA A 105 0.84 1.10 15.74
C ALA A 105 1.14 -0.40 15.59
N ASN A 106 2.43 -0.77 15.59
CA ASN A 106 2.84 -2.16 15.51
C ASN A 106 2.30 -3.00 16.68
N ALA A 107 2.34 -2.49 17.90
CA ALA A 107 1.80 -3.19 19.09
C ALA A 107 0.28 -3.41 18.97
N ALA A 108 -0.46 -2.39 18.54
CA ALA A 108 -1.91 -2.51 18.33
C ALA A 108 -2.28 -3.55 17.28
N ILE A 109 -1.54 -3.58 16.15
CA ILE A 109 -1.73 -4.56 15.09
C ILE A 109 -1.36 -5.97 15.59
N ALA A 110 -0.23 -6.12 16.27
CA ALA A 110 0.21 -7.41 16.82
C ALA A 110 -0.86 -8.01 17.75
N THR A 111 -1.44 -7.19 18.63
CA THR A 111 -2.53 -7.61 19.52
C THR A 111 -3.74 -8.12 18.74
N GLN A 112 -4.17 -7.43 17.68
CA GLN A 112 -5.29 -7.88 16.85
C GLN A 112 -4.99 -9.18 16.12
N VAL A 113 -3.78 -9.31 15.57
CA VAL A 113 -3.33 -10.54 14.88
C VAL A 113 -3.32 -11.72 15.84
N GLN A 114 -2.74 -11.56 17.03
CA GLN A 114 -2.69 -12.60 18.06
C GLN A 114 -4.09 -12.97 18.57
N ALA A 115 -4.96 -11.98 18.80
CA ALA A 115 -6.33 -12.22 19.24
C ALA A 115 -7.15 -13.02 18.23
N LEU A 116 -6.90 -12.84 16.92
CA LEU A 116 -7.65 -13.54 15.87
C LEU A 116 -7.02 -14.87 15.47
N LEU A 117 -5.70 -14.93 15.32
CA LEU A 117 -4.99 -16.08 14.78
C LEU A 117 -4.34 -16.96 15.87
N GLY A 118 -4.32 -16.48 17.13
CA GLY A 118 -3.64 -17.13 18.25
C GLY A 118 -2.16 -16.70 18.38
N GLU A 119 -1.57 -16.88 19.56
CA GLU A 119 -0.17 -16.50 19.83
C GLU A 119 0.82 -17.23 18.92
N ASN A 120 0.56 -18.50 18.64
CA ASN A 120 1.45 -19.37 17.86
C ASN A 120 0.94 -19.60 16.43
N TYR A 121 0.23 -18.63 15.83
CA TYR A 121 -0.42 -18.78 14.54
C TYR A 121 0.51 -19.20 13.38
N LEU A 122 1.80 -18.96 13.50
CA LEU A 122 2.79 -19.41 12.52
C LEU A 122 3.32 -20.83 12.79
N ALA A 123 2.99 -21.47 13.90
CA ALA A 123 3.51 -22.82 14.23
C ALA A 123 3.12 -23.85 13.16
N ALA A 124 1.91 -23.73 12.61
CA ALA A 124 1.41 -24.60 11.55
C ALA A 124 1.98 -24.29 10.15
N VAL A 125 2.71 -23.19 9.99
CA VAL A 125 3.40 -22.84 8.74
C VAL A 125 4.74 -23.59 8.68
N PRO A 126 5.08 -24.28 7.58
CA PRO A 126 6.34 -25.02 7.47
C PRO A 126 7.57 -24.18 7.77
N VAL A 127 8.57 -24.75 8.46
CA VAL A 127 9.78 -24.05 8.94
C VAL A 127 10.51 -23.32 7.79
N ALA A 128 10.62 -23.94 6.62
CA ALA A 128 11.27 -23.35 5.45
C ALA A 128 10.58 -22.04 4.99
N HIS A 129 9.25 -21.98 5.09
CA HIS A 129 8.51 -20.76 4.75
C HIS A 129 8.60 -19.70 5.86
N ARG A 130 8.59 -20.12 7.13
CA ARG A 130 8.77 -19.18 8.25
C ARG A 130 10.13 -18.47 8.20
N ALA A 131 11.17 -19.19 7.80
CA ALA A 131 12.53 -18.65 7.65
C ALA A 131 12.65 -17.58 6.54
N GLN A 132 11.70 -17.53 5.61
CA GLN A 132 11.68 -16.55 4.52
C GLN A 132 10.95 -15.25 4.90
N LEU A 133 10.11 -15.28 5.95
CA LEU A 133 9.36 -14.10 6.40
C LEU A 133 10.31 -13.02 6.91
N ARG A 134 9.94 -11.77 6.73
CA ARG A 134 10.69 -10.63 7.28
C ARG A 134 10.89 -10.79 8.79
N PRO A 135 12.11 -10.60 9.31
CA PRO A 135 12.39 -10.82 10.73
C PRO A 135 11.76 -9.73 11.62
N GLN A 136 11.59 -8.53 11.08
CA GLN A 136 11.08 -7.36 11.82
C GLN A 136 10.10 -6.55 10.97
N PRO A 137 9.11 -5.88 11.59
CA PRO A 137 8.14 -5.03 10.88
C PRO A 137 8.76 -3.78 10.25
N PHE A 138 9.91 -3.34 10.76
CA PHE A 138 10.69 -2.25 10.20
C PHE A 138 12.18 -2.55 10.28
N ILE A 139 12.87 -2.43 9.16
CA ILE A 139 14.32 -2.57 9.03
C ILE A 139 14.86 -1.26 8.45
N LEU A 140 15.53 -0.48 9.29
CA LEU A 140 16.03 0.84 8.93
C LEU A 140 16.95 0.81 7.70
N ALA A 141 17.80 -0.22 7.59
CA ALA A 141 18.67 -0.37 6.43
C ALA A 141 17.89 -0.50 5.12
N ASP A 142 16.74 -1.18 5.13
CA ASP A 142 15.88 -1.33 3.95
C ASP A 142 15.27 0.00 3.51
N ALA A 143 14.97 0.91 4.44
CA ALA A 143 14.46 2.25 4.11
C ALA A 143 15.45 3.06 3.25
N PHE A 144 16.75 2.76 3.34
CA PHE A 144 17.79 3.46 2.59
C PHE A 144 18.23 2.71 1.31
N ARG A 145 18.38 1.39 1.37
CA ARG A 145 18.91 0.57 0.29
C ARG A 145 17.84 -0.17 -0.54
N GLY A 146 16.57 -0.10 -0.13
CA GLY A 146 15.49 -0.90 -0.68
C GLY A 146 15.37 -2.28 -0.01
N ILE A 147 14.18 -2.88 -0.11
CA ILE A 147 13.93 -4.26 0.28
C ILE A 147 14.54 -5.18 -0.78
N PRO A 148 15.41 -6.14 -0.41
CA PRO A 148 16.02 -7.05 -1.37
C PRO A 148 14.94 -7.87 -2.12
N LEU A 149 15.02 -7.85 -3.44
CA LEU A 149 14.21 -8.69 -4.32
C LEU A 149 15.05 -9.84 -4.85
N ARG A 150 14.56 -11.05 -4.66
CA ARG A 150 15.21 -12.27 -5.18
C ARG A 150 14.76 -12.55 -6.61
N GLU A 151 15.49 -13.42 -7.30
CA GLU A 151 15.14 -13.89 -8.63
C GLU A 151 13.84 -14.67 -8.63
N VAL A 152 13.04 -14.48 -9.69
CA VAL A 152 11.76 -15.17 -9.92
C VAL A 152 11.53 -15.33 -11.41
N ARG A 153 10.74 -16.31 -11.82
CA ARG A 153 10.29 -16.46 -13.22
C ARG A 153 9.13 -15.52 -13.49
N ILE A 154 9.16 -14.81 -14.60
CA ILE A 154 8.14 -13.81 -14.95
C ILE A 154 7.70 -14.01 -16.38
N ASP A 155 6.41 -14.26 -16.58
CA ASP A 155 5.76 -14.25 -17.89
C ASP A 155 4.83 -13.04 -17.94
N ARG A 156 5.00 -12.19 -18.97
CA ARG A 156 4.28 -10.92 -19.07
C ARG A 156 3.32 -10.92 -20.26
N ALA A 157 2.31 -10.05 -20.16
CA ALA A 157 1.39 -9.76 -21.24
C ALA A 157 0.67 -11.02 -21.79
N ILE A 158 0.35 -11.97 -20.91
CA ILE A 158 -0.44 -13.16 -21.28
C ILE A 158 -1.89 -12.71 -21.52
N GLY A 159 -2.38 -12.81 -22.75
CA GLY A 159 -3.76 -12.49 -23.08
C GLY A 159 -4.72 -13.51 -22.49
N PHE A 160 -5.75 -13.07 -21.77
CA PHE A 160 -6.74 -13.96 -21.16
C PHE A 160 -8.18 -13.74 -21.66
N ALA A 161 -8.51 -12.56 -22.15
CA ALA A 161 -9.83 -12.22 -22.69
C ALA A 161 -9.74 -11.03 -23.67
N ASN A 162 -10.78 -10.87 -24.51
CA ASN A 162 -10.88 -9.75 -25.44
C ASN A 162 -12.33 -9.21 -25.50
N PRO A 163 -12.92 -8.79 -24.37
CA PRO A 163 -14.27 -8.24 -24.36
C PRO A 163 -14.31 -6.89 -25.06
N ASP A 164 -15.34 -6.68 -25.88
CA ASP A 164 -15.56 -5.44 -26.64
C ASP A 164 -14.34 -4.99 -27.48
N GLY A 165 -13.48 -5.93 -27.90
CA GLY A 165 -12.25 -5.65 -28.63
C GLY A 165 -11.09 -5.13 -27.78
N VAL A 166 -11.21 -5.16 -26.44
CA VAL A 166 -10.14 -4.78 -25.50
C VAL A 166 -9.34 -6.02 -25.13
N SER A 167 -8.08 -6.07 -25.53
CA SER A 167 -7.17 -7.16 -25.13
C SER A 167 -6.79 -7.01 -23.68
N LEU A 168 -7.31 -7.89 -22.82
CA LEU A 168 -6.99 -7.97 -21.42
C LEU A 168 -5.84 -8.96 -21.20
N GLN A 169 -4.85 -8.53 -20.39
CA GLN A 169 -3.63 -9.28 -20.17
C GLN A 169 -3.40 -9.50 -18.69
N LEU A 170 -2.53 -10.44 -18.36
CA LEU A 170 -2.03 -10.65 -17.01
C LEU A 170 -0.53 -10.89 -17.01
N ASN A 171 0.09 -10.65 -15.86
CA ASN A 171 1.47 -11.01 -15.61
C ASN A 171 1.53 -12.12 -14.55
N LEU A 172 2.33 -13.15 -14.81
CA LEU A 172 2.53 -14.28 -13.94
C LEU A 172 3.96 -14.26 -13.37
N TYR A 173 4.05 -14.27 -12.03
CA TYR A 173 5.31 -14.32 -11.28
C TYR A 173 5.35 -15.64 -10.52
N ARG A 174 6.44 -16.42 -10.70
CA ARG A 174 6.58 -17.76 -10.10
C ARG A 174 7.94 -17.91 -9.41
N PRO A 175 8.03 -18.76 -8.38
CA PRO A 175 9.31 -19.19 -7.83
C PRO A 175 10.25 -19.72 -8.93
N VAL A 176 11.56 -19.66 -8.70
CA VAL A 176 12.54 -20.22 -9.65
C VAL A 176 12.37 -21.72 -9.80
N GLU A 177 12.16 -22.42 -8.68
CA GLU A 177 11.94 -23.86 -8.66
C GLU A 177 10.56 -24.24 -9.20
N ILE A 178 10.46 -25.36 -9.87
CA ILE A 178 9.20 -25.93 -10.35
C ILE A 178 8.50 -26.60 -9.17
N GLY A 179 7.18 -26.38 -9.03
CA GLY A 179 6.42 -26.93 -7.92
C GLY A 179 4.92 -26.69 -8.04
N LYS A 180 4.16 -26.93 -6.98
CA LYS A 180 2.74 -26.57 -6.86
C LYS A 180 2.59 -25.56 -5.73
N TYR A 181 2.24 -24.33 -6.06
CA TYR A 181 2.29 -23.18 -5.16
C TYR A 181 0.92 -22.60 -4.86
N PRO A 182 0.68 -22.08 -3.64
CA PRO A 182 -0.48 -21.23 -3.39
C PRO A 182 -0.42 -19.99 -4.27
N ALA A 183 -1.57 -19.46 -4.67
CA ALA A 183 -1.64 -18.31 -5.55
C ALA A 183 -2.17 -17.05 -4.87
N ILE A 184 -1.62 -15.90 -5.26
CA ILE A 184 -2.11 -14.56 -4.93
C ILE A 184 -2.51 -13.90 -6.23
N ILE A 185 -3.79 -13.65 -6.42
CA ILE A 185 -4.29 -12.93 -7.59
C ILE A 185 -4.40 -11.47 -7.19
N THR A 186 -3.62 -10.59 -7.87
CA THR A 186 -3.51 -9.18 -7.54
C THR A 186 -4.25 -8.30 -8.53
N LEU A 187 -4.94 -7.28 -7.98
CA LEU A 187 -5.67 -6.28 -8.72
C LEU A 187 -5.12 -4.89 -8.38
N TYR A 188 -4.72 -4.14 -9.40
CA TYR A 188 -4.15 -2.81 -9.24
C TYR A 188 -5.21 -1.76 -8.90
N GLY A 189 -4.77 -0.66 -8.27
CA GLY A 189 -5.56 0.55 -8.04
C GLY A 189 -5.53 1.49 -9.25
N GLY A 190 -6.32 2.55 -9.19
CA GLY A 190 -6.37 3.58 -10.24
C GLY A 190 -7.77 4.11 -10.49
N ALA A 191 -8.62 4.11 -9.45
CA ALA A 191 -9.99 4.63 -9.47
C ALA A 191 -10.84 4.05 -10.62
N TRP A 192 -10.59 2.80 -11.00
CA TRP A 192 -11.21 2.04 -12.10
C TRP A 192 -11.01 2.63 -13.50
N HIS A 193 -10.22 3.69 -13.67
CA HIS A 193 -10.05 4.37 -14.97
C HIS A 193 -8.62 4.36 -15.51
N ARG A 194 -7.66 3.83 -14.76
CA ARG A 194 -6.26 3.71 -15.18
C ARG A 194 -5.55 2.61 -14.41
N GLY A 195 -4.40 2.19 -14.93
CA GLY A 195 -3.54 1.18 -14.35
C GLY A 195 -3.25 0.06 -15.34
N ASN A 196 -2.45 -0.88 -14.92
CA ASN A 196 -2.11 -2.09 -15.67
C ASN A 196 -1.48 -3.14 -14.74
N PRO A 197 -1.30 -4.40 -15.19
CA PRO A 197 -0.71 -5.47 -14.39
C PRO A 197 0.74 -5.27 -13.93
N ASP A 198 1.46 -4.27 -14.45
CA ASP A 198 2.83 -3.95 -14.01
C ASP A 198 2.87 -3.15 -12.70
N TYR A 199 1.72 -2.60 -12.28
CA TYR A 199 1.66 -1.86 -11.02
C TYR A 199 1.98 -2.78 -9.84
N ASN A 200 2.79 -2.25 -8.89
CA ASN A 200 3.22 -2.98 -7.69
C ASN A 200 3.99 -4.30 -7.99
N GLN A 201 4.73 -4.34 -9.09
CA GLN A 201 5.53 -5.52 -9.47
C GLN A 201 6.55 -5.93 -8.39
N GLU A 202 7.05 -5.01 -7.58
CA GLU A 202 7.95 -5.29 -6.45
C GLU A 202 7.29 -6.22 -5.43
N PHE A 203 6.03 -5.96 -5.08
CA PHE A 203 5.25 -6.86 -4.24
C PHE A 203 5.09 -8.24 -4.89
N SER A 204 4.74 -8.28 -6.18
CA SER A 204 4.53 -9.54 -6.91
C SER A 204 5.81 -10.39 -6.94
N ARG A 205 6.96 -9.76 -7.24
CA ARG A 205 8.27 -10.42 -7.21
C ARG A 205 8.66 -10.87 -5.81
N TYR A 206 8.43 -10.02 -4.81
CA TYR A 206 8.73 -10.33 -3.42
C TYR A 206 7.97 -11.56 -2.93
N MET A 207 6.65 -11.64 -3.19
CA MET A 207 5.83 -12.77 -2.79
C MET A 207 6.13 -14.04 -3.61
N ALA A 208 6.41 -13.90 -4.90
CA ALA A 208 6.82 -15.05 -5.72
C ALA A 208 8.12 -15.69 -5.20
N ALA A 209 9.09 -14.87 -4.80
CA ALA A 209 10.33 -15.34 -4.18
C ALA A 209 10.11 -16.06 -2.83
N GLN A 210 8.96 -15.87 -2.20
CA GLN A 210 8.54 -16.58 -0.98
C GLN A 210 7.71 -17.84 -1.26
N GLY A 211 7.63 -18.30 -2.50
CA GLY A 211 6.94 -19.54 -2.85
C GLY A 211 5.43 -19.35 -3.05
N TYR A 212 5.04 -18.29 -3.73
CA TYR A 212 3.69 -18.09 -4.26
C TYR A 212 3.72 -17.95 -5.78
N CYS A 213 2.67 -18.40 -6.46
CA CYS A 213 2.35 -17.91 -7.79
C CYS A 213 1.59 -16.58 -7.64
N VAL A 214 2.11 -15.49 -8.20
CA VAL A 214 1.40 -14.21 -8.17
C VAL A 214 0.92 -13.88 -9.56
N VAL A 215 -0.40 -13.66 -9.71
CA VAL A 215 -1.05 -13.36 -10.99
C VAL A 215 -1.61 -11.95 -10.90
N ALA A 216 -0.98 -11.01 -11.59
CA ALA A 216 -1.46 -9.63 -11.68
C ALA A 216 -2.35 -9.48 -12.92
N ILE A 217 -3.63 -9.17 -12.71
CA ILE A 217 -4.65 -9.19 -13.77
C ILE A 217 -5.07 -7.79 -14.19
N ASP A 218 -5.47 -7.66 -15.47
CA ASP A 218 -6.04 -6.46 -16.05
C ASP A 218 -7.57 -6.45 -15.99
N TYR A 219 -8.16 -5.27 -16.14
CA TYR A 219 -9.60 -5.07 -16.28
C TYR A 219 -9.90 -3.81 -17.10
N ARG A 220 -11.06 -3.76 -17.77
CA ARG A 220 -11.51 -2.60 -18.57
C ARG A 220 -11.74 -1.36 -17.71
N HIS A 221 -11.48 -0.18 -18.27
CA HIS A 221 -11.50 1.08 -17.56
C HIS A 221 -12.75 1.92 -17.83
N ALA A 222 -13.27 2.51 -16.75
CA ALA A 222 -14.27 3.56 -16.82
C ALA A 222 -13.64 4.87 -17.37
N PRO A 223 -14.43 5.80 -17.90
CA PRO A 223 -15.90 5.79 -18.05
C PRO A 223 -16.39 5.02 -19.27
N LYS A 224 -15.48 4.57 -20.18
CA LYS A 224 -15.86 3.86 -21.39
C LYS A 224 -16.56 2.54 -21.09
N TYR A 225 -16.01 1.81 -20.11
CA TYR A 225 -16.59 0.56 -19.62
C TYR A 225 -16.95 0.77 -18.14
N ARG A 226 -18.25 0.79 -17.85
CA ARG A 226 -18.78 1.01 -16.52
C ARG A 226 -18.99 -0.31 -15.78
N PHE A 227 -19.13 -0.23 -14.47
CA PHE A 227 -19.51 -1.37 -13.67
C PHE A 227 -20.84 -1.99 -14.22
N PRO A 228 -20.92 -3.34 -14.38
CA PRO A 228 -20.04 -4.37 -13.79
C PRO A 228 -18.87 -4.83 -14.67
N ALA A 229 -18.54 -4.20 -15.80
CA ALA A 229 -17.53 -4.68 -16.75
C ALA A 229 -16.20 -5.08 -16.07
N GLN A 230 -15.74 -4.34 -15.08
CA GLN A 230 -14.50 -4.65 -14.34
C GLN A 230 -14.63 -5.96 -13.54
N LEU A 231 -15.80 -6.21 -12.94
CA LEU A 231 -16.05 -7.44 -12.19
C LEU A 231 -16.13 -8.66 -13.14
N ASP A 232 -16.77 -8.48 -14.31
CA ASP A 232 -16.85 -9.52 -15.34
C ASP A 232 -15.46 -9.91 -15.84
N ASP A 233 -14.56 -8.91 -16.01
CA ASP A 233 -13.18 -9.13 -16.42
C ASP A 233 -12.37 -9.90 -15.37
N VAL A 234 -12.57 -9.58 -14.08
CA VAL A 234 -11.96 -10.34 -12.98
C VAL A 234 -12.43 -11.80 -13.00
N GLN A 235 -13.72 -12.05 -13.20
CA GLN A 235 -14.26 -13.41 -13.28
C GLN A 235 -13.73 -14.17 -14.49
N ALA A 236 -13.56 -13.49 -15.63
CA ALA A 236 -12.93 -14.07 -16.82
C ALA A 236 -11.47 -14.46 -16.55
N ALA A 237 -10.71 -13.60 -15.87
CA ALA A 237 -9.34 -13.90 -15.46
C ALA A 237 -9.28 -15.11 -14.52
N LEU A 238 -10.18 -15.19 -13.51
CA LEU A 238 -10.23 -16.34 -12.60
C LEU A 238 -10.54 -17.64 -13.34
N SER A 239 -11.45 -17.60 -14.31
CA SER A 239 -11.79 -18.76 -15.17
C SER A 239 -10.59 -19.18 -16.01
N TYR A 240 -9.87 -18.23 -16.58
CA TYR A 240 -8.66 -18.47 -17.35
C TYR A 240 -7.54 -19.08 -16.49
N ILE A 241 -7.31 -18.53 -15.28
CA ILE A 241 -6.35 -19.06 -14.31
C ILE A 241 -6.70 -20.51 -13.93
N LYS A 242 -7.98 -20.80 -13.72
CA LYS A 242 -8.47 -22.16 -13.39
C LYS A 242 -8.08 -23.18 -14.47
N THR A 243 -8.23 -22.82 -15.76
CA THR A 243 -7.90 -23.74 -16.86
C THR A 243 -6.41 -23.94 -17.06
N HIS A 244 -5.57 -22.96 -16.66
CA HIS A 244 -4.11 -23.02 -16.83
C HIS A 244 -3.35 -23.34 -15.52
N ALA A 245 -4.07 -23.67 -14.46
CA ALA A 245 -3.47 -23.83 -13.12
C ALA A 245 -2.37 -24.91 -13.08
N GLY A 246 -2.52 -25.99 -13.85
CA GLY A 246 -1.50 -27.05 -13.96
C GLY A 246 -0.19 -26.53 -14.57
N ASP A 247 -0.27 -25.89 -15.70
CA ASP A 247 0.89 -25.34 -16.43
C ASP A 247 1.57 -24.19 -15.66
N TRP A 248 0.79 -23.49 -14.84
CA TRP A 248 1.25 -22.36 -14.06
C TRP A 248 1.67 -22.74 -12.63
N GLU A 249 1.64 -24.03 -12.29
CA GLU A 249 2.07 -24.52 -10.99
C GLU A 249 1.19 -23.98 -9.82
N ILE A 250 -0.07 -23.64 -10.10
CA ILE A 250 -1.00 -23.06 -9.15
C ILE A 250 -1.78 -24.18 -8.41
N ASP A 251 -1.83 -24.07 -7.09
CA ASP A 251 -2.72 -24.85 -6.26
C ASP A 251 -4.07 -24.12 -6.11
N LEU A 252 -5.09 -24.59 -6.81
CA LEU A 252 -6.43 -24.01 -6.81
C LEU A 252 -7.14 -24.06 -5.44
N ASP A 253 -6.70 -24.93 -4.55
CA ASP A 253 -7.23 -25.00 -3.18
C ASP A 253 -6.64 -23.94 -2.24
N ARG A 254 -5.61 -23.20 -2.67
CA ARG A 254 -4.88 -22.24 -1.86
C ARG A 254 -4.74 -20.89 -2.57
N ILE A 255 -5.88 -20.21 -2.76
CA ILE A 255 -5.95 -18.92 -3.48
C ILE A 255 -6.30 -17.78 -2.53
N ALA A 256 -5.58 -16.67 -2.65
CA ALA A 256 -5.95 -15.38 -2.07
C ALA A 256 -6.20 -14.35 -3.16
N LEU A 257 -7.19 -13.47 -2.94
CA LEU A 257 -7.35 -12.25 -3.71
C LEU A 257 -6.75 -11.08 -2.96
N MET A 258 -5.96 -10.28 -3.64
CA MET A 258 -5.37 -9.07 -3.08
C MET A 258 -5.60 -7.90 -4.03
N GLY A 259 -5.98 -6.77 -3.47
CA GLY A 259 -6.13 -5.58 -4.29
C GLY A 259 -5.72 -4.31 -3.56
N ARG A 260 -5.58 -3.24 -4.34
CA ARG A 260 -5.24 -1.88 -3.89
C ARG A 260 -6.29 -0.91 -4.38
N SER A 261 -6.84 -0.07 -3.49
CA SER A 261 -7.82 0.95 -3.88
C SER A 261 -8.98 0.34 -4.71
N ALA A 262 -9.20 0.81 -5.93
CA ALA A 262 -10.18 0.23 -6.86
C ALA A 262 -10.01 -1.29 -7.07
N GLY A 263 -8.78 -1.80 -7.11
CA GLY A 263 -8.52 -3.23 -7.21
C GLY A 263 -8.91 -3.99 -5.94
N ALA A 264 -8.74 -3.40 -4.76
CA ALA A 264 -9.19 -4.00 -3.50
C ALA A 264 -10.73 -4.05 -3.41
N HIS A 265 -11.40 -3.04 -3.92
CA HIS A 265 -12.85 -3.06 -4.11
C HIS A 265 -13.30 -4.25 -4.96
N LEU A 266 -12.69 -4.45 -6.13
CA LEU A 266 -13.00 -5.58 -7.01
C LEU A 266 -12.65 -6.93 -6.36
N ALA A 267 -11.52 -7.02 -5.67
CA ALA A 267 -11.11 -8.22 -4.94
C ALA A 267 -12.14 -8.62 -3.85
N MET A 268 -12.66 -7.64 -3.10
CA MET A 268 -13.70 -7.89 -2.11
C MET A 268 -15.01 -8.34 -2.73
N LEU A 269 -15.50 -7.63 -3.78
CA LEU A 269 -16.73 -8.04 -4.48
C LEU A 269 -16.61 -9.45 -5.00
N THR A 270 -15.48 -9.78 -5.63
CA THR A 270 -15.23 -11.12 -6.16
C THR A 270 -15.20 -12.16 -5.04
N ALA A 271 -14.48 -11.91 -3.95
CA ALA A 271 -14.33 -12.89 -2.87
C ALA A 271 -15.60 -13.11 -2.05
N TYR A 272 -16.45 -12.07 -1.91
CA TYR A 272 -17.67 -12.14 -1.08
C TYR A 272 -18.87 -12.70 -1.84
N ASP A 273 -18.83 -12.69 -3.18
CA ASP A 273 -19.93 -13.17 -4.05
C ASP A 273 -19.52 -14.27 -5.03
N SER A 274 -18.23 -14.60 -5.15
CA SER A 274 -17.74 -15.48 -6.22
C SER A 274 -17.98 -16.95 -5.98
N SER A 275 -18.39 -17.62 -7.07
CA SER A 275 -18.45 -19.08 -7.19
C SER A 275 -17.35 -19.67 -8.10
N VAL A 276 -16.50 -18.86 -8.73
CA VAL A 276 -15.54 -19.34 -9.77
C VAL A 276 -14.39 -20.12 -9.16
N LEU A 277 -13.80 -19.63 -8.08
CA LEU A 277 -12.70 -20.27 -7.37
C LEU A 277 -12.90 -20.17 -5.86
N PRO A 278 -12.48 -21.21 -5.09
CA PRO A 278 -12.49 -21.12 -3.62
C PRO A 278 -11.42 -20.13 -3.14
N VAL A 279 -11.84 -18.96 -2.68
CA VAL A 279 -10.94 -17.95 -2.11
C VAL A 279 -10.72 -18.23 -0.63
N ARG A 280 -9.47 -18.44 -0.22
CA ARG A 280 -9.11 -18.71 1.18
C ARG A 280 -8.79 -17.47 1.99
N ALA A 281 -8.45 -16.36 1.35
CA ALA A 281 -8.11 -15.11 2.04
C ALA A 281 -8.30 -13.92 1.13
N VAL A 282 -8.62 -12.77 1.73
CA VAL A 282 -8.69 -11.48 1.05
C VAL A 282 -7.71 -10.51 1.70
N VAL A 283 -6.91 -9.83 0.89
CA VAL A 283 -6.06 -8.73 1.34
C VAL A 283 -6.54 -7.45 0.68
N ASN A 284 -7.07 -6.55 1.48
CA ASN A 284 -7.60 -5.28 1.04
C ASN A 284 -6.69 -4.14 1.52
N TYR A 285 -5.96 -3.53 0.60
CA TYR A 285 -5.24 -2.29 0.84
C TYR A 285 -6.12 -1.11 0.44
N TYR A 286 -6.62 -0.39 1.44
CA TYR A 286 -7.36 0.87 1.34
C TYR A 286 -8.45 0.88 0.24
N GLY A 287 -9.17 -0.23 0.06
CA GLY A 287 -10.25 -0.33 -0.92
C GLY A 287 -11.55 0.33 -0.44
N PRO A 288 -12.24 1.07 -1.30
CA PRO A 288 -13.59 1.56 -0.98
C PRO A 288 -14.55 0.37 -0.87
N ASN A 289 -15.46 0.43 0.10
CA ASN A 289 -16.36 -0.68 0.40
C ASN A 289 -17.84 -0.29 0.50
N ASP A 290 -18.14 1.01 0.66
CA ASP A 290 -19.49 1.59 0.69
C ASP A 290 -19.51 2.81 -0.24
N LEU A 291 -19.95 2.62 -1.49
CA LEU A 291 -19.86 3.65 -2.51
C LEU A 291 -20.92 4.74 -2.36
N ILE A 292 -22.06 4.43 -1.72
CA ILE A 292 -23.08 5.44 -1.40
C ILE A 292 -22.52 6.41 -0.36
N ARG A 293 -21.96 5.88 0.74
CA ARG A 293 -21.33 6.73 1.76
C ARG A 293 -20.10 7.45 1.19
N GLY A 294 -19.29 6.79 0.37
CA GLY A 294 -18.14 7.41 -0.28
C GLY A 294 -18.54 8.63 -1.13
N TYR A 295 -19.66 8.56 -1.84
CA TYR A 295 -20.20 9.67 -2.62
C TYR A 295 -20.72 10.83 -1.73
N ASN A 296 -21.43 10.48 -0.66
CA ASN A 296 -22.08 11.46 0.23
C ASN A 296 -21.10 12.12 1.20
N GLU A 297 -20.05 11.42 1.58
CA GLU A 297 -19.06 11.85 2.57
C GLU A 297 -17.64 11.93 1.96
N PRO A 298 -17.41 12.76 0.92
CA PRO A 298 -16.07 12.87 0.31
C PRO A 298 -15.04 13.38 1.33
N PRO A 299 -13.74 13.09 1.15
CA PRO A 299 -12.69 13.64 2.00
C PRO A 299 -12.54 15.15 1.80
N PHE A 300 -11.84 15.80 2.74
CA PHE A 300 -11.40 17.17 2.57
C PHE A 300 -9.91 17.29 2.93
N PRO A 301 -9.08 17.81 2.03
CA PRO A 301 -9.38 18.15 0.63
C PRO A 301 -9.71 16.89 -0.20
N ASP A 302 -10.53 17.05 -1.25
CA ASP A 302 -10.87 15.99 -2.22
C ASP A 302 -10.00 16.14 -3.48
N ALA A 303 -8.81 15.58 -3.42
CA ALA A 303 -7.80 15.73 -4.48
C ALA A 303 -8.20 15.07 -5.81
N ILE A 304 -9.05 14.03 -5.79
CA ILE A 304 -9.46 13.28 -6.99
C ILE A 304 -10.87 13.59 -7.47
N ASN A 305 -11.64 14.39 -6.74
CA ASN A 305 -13.08 14.56 -6.94
C ASN A 305 -13.82 13.20 -6.91
N VAL A 306 -13.93 12.62 -5.70
CA VAL A 306 -14.52 11.29 -5.48
C VAL A 306 -15.89 11.15 -6.12
N ARG A 307 -16.74 12.19 -6.08
CA ARG A 307 -18.06 12.16 -6.71
C ARG A 307 -17.98 12.01 -8.24
N ALA A 308 -17.05 12.70 -8.88
CA ALA A 308 -16.84 12.57 -10.33
C ALA A 308 -16.31 11.17 -10.69
N VAL A 309 -15.38 10.64 -9.89
CA VAL A 309 -14.85 9.28 -10.08
C VAL A 309 -15.95 8.24 -9.98
N LEU A 310 -16.81 8.31 -8.95
CA LEU A 310 -17.91 7.35 -8.77
C LEU A 310 -18.97 7.46 -9.87
N ARG A 311 -19.30 8.69 -10.33
CA ARG A 311 -20.19 8.87 -11.49
C ARG A 311 -19.58 8.32 -12.77
N ALA A 312 -18.28 8.47 -12.98
CA ALA A 312 -17.62 7.89 -14.15
C ALA A 312 -17.65 6.35 -14.10
N PHE A 313 -17.46 5.76 -12.93
CA PHE A 313 -17.46 4.31 -12.72
C PHE A 313 -18.86 3.69 -12.86
N LEU A 314 -19.90 4.32 -12.28
CA LEU A 314 -21.25 3.76 -12.22
C LEU A 314 -22.23 4.35 -13.26
N GLY A 315 -21.96 5.56 -13.77
CA GLY A 315 -22.74 6.18 -14.82
C GLY A 315 -23.73 7.25 -14.37
N GLY A 316 -23.89 7.48 -13.08
CA GLY A 316 -24.80 8.47 -12.51
C GLY A 316 -24.56 8.66 -11.00
N THR A 317 -25.44 9.36 -10.34
CA THR A 317 -25.44 9.60 -8.87
C THR A 317 -26.08 8.44 -8.11
N PRO A 318 -25.89 8.35 -6.76
CA PRO A 318 -26.62 7.37 -5.95
C PRO A 318 -28.14 7.53 -5.96
N ASP A 319 -28.64 8.76 -6.15
CA ASP A 319 -30.07 9.02 -6.23
C ASP A 319 -30.68 8.49 -7.53
N GLU A 320 -29.93 8.57 -8.63
CA GLU A 320 -30.34 8.05 -9.96
C GLU A 320 -30.15 6.53 -10.06
N LEU A 321 -29.12 5.96 -9.45
CA LEU A 321 -28.68 4.57 -9.63
C LEU A 321 -28.49 3.84 -8.29
N HIS A 322 -29.39 4.04 -7.33
CA HIS A 322 -29.25 3.52 -5.96
C HIS A 322 -28.91 2.02 -5.92
N GLU A 323 -29.66 1.21 -6.67
CA GLU A 323 -29.45 -0.24 -6.68
C GLU A 323 -28.08 -0.62 -7.27
N LEU A 324 -27.59 0.11 -8.30
CA LEU A 324 -26.28 -0.13 -8.87
C LEU A 324 -25.16 0.21 -7.88
N TYR A 325 -25.28 1.33 -7.15
CA TYR A 325 -24.35 1.67 -6.07
C TYR A 325 -24.37 0.62 -4.96
N ARG A 326 -25.56 0.12 -4.58
CA ARG A 326 -25.72 -0.95 -3.60
C ARG A 326 -25.01 -2.23 -4.05
N ARG A 327 -25.24 -2.65 -5.29
CA ARG A 327 -24.60 -3.83 -5.91
C ARG A 327 -23.08 -3.65 -6.04
N ALA A 328 -22.60 -2.45 -6.31
CA ALA A 328 -21.19 -2.15 -6.39
C ALA A 328 -20.51 -1.94 -5.02
N SER A 329 -21.21 -2.09 -3.89
CA SER A 329 -20.64 -1.85 -2.56
C SER A 329 -20.38 -3.16 -1.83
N PRO A 330 -19.11 -3.58 -1.63
CA PRO A 330 -18.74 -4.83 -0.96
C PRO A 330 -19.37 -5.02 0.41
N ILE A 331 -19.60 -3.93 1.14
CA ILE A 331 -20.19 -3.96 2.48
C ILE A 331 -21.60 -4.59 2.52
N ASN A 332 -22.30 -4.64 1.39
CA ASN A 332 -23.63 -5.23 1.26
C ASN A 332 -23.62 -6.74 1.02
N TYR A 333 -22.46 -7.33 0.83
CA TYR A 333 -22.27 -8.79 0.63
C TYR A 333 -21.75 -9.49 1.88
N ILE A 334 -21.68 -8.77 3.02
CA ILE A 334 -21.23 -9.35 4.27
C ILE A 334 -22.29 -10.34 4.77
N LYS A 335 -21.85 -11.57 4.97
CA LYS A 335 -22.61 -12.72 5.43
C LYS A 335 -21.69 -13.66 6.20
N PRO A 336 -22.17 -14.53 7.08
CA PRO A 336 -21.32 -15.49 7.78
C PRO A 336 -20.51 -16.38 6.83
N ASN A 337 -19.32 -16.77 7.27
CA ASN A 337 -18.38 -17.66 6.55
C ASN A 337 -17.73 -17.04 5.31
N LEU A 338 -17.51 -15.74 5.30
CA LEU A 338 -16.65 -15.11 4.31
C LEU A 338 -15.16 -15.48 4.53
N PRO A 339 -14.35 -15.43 3.47
CA PRO A 339 -12.91 -15.65 3.61
C PRO A 339 -12.29 -14.69 4.63
N PRO A 340 -11.35 -15.15 5.47
CA PRO A 340 -10.59 -14.27 6.34
C PRO A 340 -10.03 -13.07 5.59
N SER A 341 -10.18 -11.87 6.16
CA SER A 341 -9.85 -10.62 5.50
C SER A 341 -8.80 -9.82 6.28
N LEU A 342 -7.71 -9.45 5.61
CA LEU A 342 -6.74 -8.47 6.09
C LEU A 342 -7.05 -7.11 5.47
N LEU A 343 -7.42 -6.15 6.30
CA LEU A 343 -7.81 -4.80 5.92
C LEU A 343 -6.68 -3.84 6.31
N VAL A 344 -5.99 -3.25 5.35
CA VAL A 344 -4.89 -2.31 5.59
C VAL A 344 -5.32 -0.92 5.17
N TYR A 345 -5.46 -0.02 6.14
CA TYR A 345 -5.94 1.33 5.90
C TYR A 345 -4.99 2.39 6.47
N PRO A 346 -4.60 3.37 5.65
CA PRO A 346 -3.87 4.55 6.13
C PRO A 346 -4.76 5.40 7.03
N GLY A 347 -4.23 5.87 8.15
CA GLY A 347 -4.98 6.72 9.09
C GLY A 347 -5.27 8.12 8.54
N ARG A 348 -4.46 8.58 7.58
CA ARG A 348 -4.56 9.89 6.95
C ARG A 348 -5.03 9.84 5.50
N ASP A 349 -5.72 8.80 5.11
CA ASP A 349 -6.20 8.59 3.75
C ASP A 349 -7.22 9.68 3.34
N HIS A 350 -6.83 10.54 2.38
CA HIS A 350 -7.65 11.58 1.79
C HIS A 350 -8.26 11.16 0.44
N ILE A 351 -8.33 9.86 0.17
CA ILE A 351 -9.07 9.28 -0.97
C ILE A 351 -10.13 8.31 -0.46
N VAL A 352 -9.71 7.29 0.31
CA VAL A 352 -10.61 6.31 0.93
C VAL A 352 -10.45 6.39 2.45
N GLN A 353 -11.21 7.25 3.07
CA GLN A 353 -11.06 7.56 4.50
C GLN A 353 -11.09 6.30 5.37
N VAL A 354 -10.19 6.22 6.35
CA VAL A 354 -10.04 5.07 7.28
C VAL A 354 -11.34 4.68 7.99
N LYS A 355 -12.28 5.61 8.17
CA LYS A 355 -13.61 5.33 8.75
C LYS A 355 -14.37 4.25 8.00
N PHE A 356 -14.18 4.12 6.67
CA PHE A 356 -14.79 3.06 5.87
C PHE A 356 -14.17 1.70 6.17
N GLY A 357 -12.84 1.64 6.33
CA GLY A 357 -12.15 0.43 6.78
C GLY A 357 -12.58 -0.03 8.16
N ARG A 358 -12.71 0.90 9.10
CA ARG A 358 -13.22 0.61 10.45
C ARG A 358 -14.67 0.08 10.43
N SER A 359 -15.53 0.69 9.59
CA SER A 359 -16.93 0.23 9.43
C SER A 359 -16.99 -1.18 8.83
N LEU A 360 -16.19 -1.45 7.79
CA LEU A 360 -16.09 -2.77 7.19
C LEU A 360 -15.62 -3.82 8.19
N TYR A 361 -14.55 -3.52 8.94
CA TYR A 361 -14.03 -4.39 10.00
C TYR A 361 -15.10 -4.73 11.04
N GLN A 362 -15.80 -3.71 11.54
CA GLN A 362 -16.85 -3.91 12.55
C GLN A 362 -17.98 -4.81 12.03
N ARG A 363 -18.42 -4.62 10.78
CA ARG A 363 -19.49 -5.43 10.17
C ARG A 363 -19.04 -6.87 9.94
N LEU A 364 -17.83 -7.11 9.44
CA LEU A 364 -17.28 -8.46 9.29
C LEU A 364 -17.22 -9.18 10.65
N ARG A 365 -16.72 -8.49 11.69
CA ARG A 365 -16.65 -9.07 13.04
C ARG A 365 -18.03 -9.34 13.63
N ALA A 366 -19.00 -8.48 13.39
CA ALA A 366 -20.39 -8.66 13.84
C ALA A 366 -21.09 -9.84 13.14
N ALA A 367 -20.71 -10.14 11.88
CA ALA A 367 -21.18 -11.32 11.15
C ALA A 367 -20.48 -12.63 11.58
N GLY A 368 -19.49 -12.56 12.47
CA GLY A 368 -18.70 -13.71 12.92
C GLY A 368 -17.48 -14.01 12.04
N ASP A 369 -17.22 -13.18 11.03
CA ASP A 369 -16.12 -13.40 10.09
C ASP A 369 -14.76 -13.04 10.70
N ARG A 370 -13.72 -13.67 10.18
CA ARG A 370 -12.33 -13.45 10.59
C ARG A 370 -11.76 -12.24 9.85
N ALA A 371 -11.61 -11.11 10.53
CA ALA A 371 -11.05 -9.89 9.96
C ALA A 371 -10.00 -9.28 10.89
N ILE A 372 -8.93 -8.73 10.31
CA ILE A 372 -7.88 -7.96 10.98
C ILE A 372 -7.84 -6.58 10.33
N LEU A 373 -7.80 -5.52 11.14
CA LEU A 373 -7.62 -4.15 10.67
C LEU A 373 -6.22 -3.66 11.01
N LEU A 374 -5.38 -3.48 10.00
CA LEU A 374 -4.13 -2.75 10.08
C LEU A 374 -4.40 -1.27 9.81
N GLU A 375 -4.42 -0.46 10.83
CA GLU A 375 -4.46 0.98 10.70
C GLU A 375 -3.05 1.55 10.87
N ILE A 376 -2.58 2.33 9.88
CA ILE A 376 -1.26 2.96 9.89
C ILE A 376 -1.46 4.48 10.05
N PRO A 377 -1.31 5.04 11.27
CA PRO A 377 -1.83 6.36 11.63
C PRO A 377 -1.25 7.53 10.82
N TRP A 378 0.01 7.42 10.38
CA TRP A 378 0.72 8.48 9.65
C TRP A 378 0.62 8.35 8.12
N ALA A 379 0.20 7.19 7.62
CA ALA A 379 0.22 6.89 6.18
C ALA A 379 -0.91 7.59 5.41
N GLU A 380 -0.65 7.85 4.12
CA GLU A 380 -1.61 8.36 3.14
C GLU A 380 -2.00 7.24 2.16
N HIS A 381 -3.06 7.43 1.37
CA HIS A 381 -3.49 6.48 0.33
C HIS A 381 -2.35 6.14 -0.63
N ALA A 382 -2.22 4.88 -1.03
CA ALA A 382 -1.14 4.38 -1.88
C ALA A 382 0.27 4.50 -1.26
N PHE A 383 0.40 4.46 0.07
CA PHE A 383 1.68 4.48 0.78
C PHE A 383 2.68 3.42 0.28
N ASP A 384 2.18 2.29 -0.19
CA ASP A 384 2.97 1.16 -0.71
C ASP A 384 3.54 1.40 -2.12
N ALA A 385 3.29 2.57 -2.73
CA ALA A 385 4.03 3.05 -3.89
C ALA A 385 5.51 3.30 -3.56
N VAL A 386 5.85 3.56 -2.29
CA VAL A 386 7.23 3.57 -1.78
C VAL A 386 7.49 2.22 -1.11
N PHE A 387 7.93 1.23 -1.89
CA PHE A 387 8.00 -0.17 -1.45
C PHE A 387 8.85 -0.40 -0.20
N ASN A 388 9.89 0.41 0.03
CA ASN A 388 10.77 0.35 1.20
C ASN A 388 10.41 1.34 2.32
N GLY A 389 9.30 2.07 2.19
CA GLY A 389 8.82 3.02 3.20
C GLY A 389 8.37 2.34 4.49
N PRO A 390 8.38 3.08 5.63
CA PRO A 390 7.98 2.52 6.93
C PRO A 390 6.58 1.91 6.94
N SER A 391 5.61 2.56 6.27
CA SER A 391 4.24 2.06 6.22
C SER A 391 4.13 0.76 5.44
N ASN A 392 4.79 0.69 4.27
CA ASN A 392 4.76 -0.55 3.50
C ASN A 392 5.54 -1.67 4.16
N GLN A 393 6.66 -1.39 4.83
CA GLN A 393 7.38 -2.42 5.60
C GLN A 393 6.48 -3.03 6.67
N LEU A 394 5.72 -2.20 7.41
CA LEU A 394 4.76 -2.66 8.43
C LEU A 394 3.63 -3.48 7.80
N ALA A 395 3.00 -2.96 6.74
CA ALA A 395 1.93 -3.64 6.03
C ALA A 395 2.40 -4.98 5.43
N LEU A 396 3.56 -5.01 4.79
CA LEU A 396 4.15 -6.20 4.18
C LEU A 396 4.45 -7.27 5.24
N TYR A 397 5.01 -6.89 6.40
CA TYR A 397 5.32 -7.80 7.50
C TYR A 397 4.09 -8.59 7.98
N TYR A 398 2.94 -7.93 8.10
CA TYR A 398 1.71 -8.62 8.52
C TYR A 398 0.99 -9.29 7.36
N THR A 399 1.08 -8.76 6.15
CA THR A 399 0.48 -9.37 4.95
C THR A 399 1.11 -10.72 4.64
N GLU A 400 2.45 -10.82 4.67
CA GLU A 400 3.11 -12.11 4.41
C GLU A 400 2.79 -13.17 5.48
N ARG A 401 2.64 -12.76 6.74
CA ARG A 401 2.26 -13.65 7.85
C ARG A 401 0.81 -14.10 7.75
N PHE A 402 -0.09 -13.19 7.44
CA PHE A 402 -1.49 -13.49 7.22
C PHE A 402 -1.66 -14.48 6.05
N LEU A 403 -0.99 -14.22 4.93
CA LEU A 403 -1.02 -15.11 3.76
C LEU A 403 -0.35 -16.45 4.04
N ALA A 404 0.76 -16.49 4.76
CA ALA A 404 1.40 -17.74 5.16
C ALA A 404 0.49 -18.59 6.05
N HIS A 405 -0.15 -17.98 7.03
CA HIS A 405 -1.13 -18.67 7.88
C HIS A 405 -2.33 -19.17 7.06
N SER A 406 -2.90 -18.35 6.19
CA SER A 406 -4.12 -18.69 5.46
C SER A 406 -3.90 -19.70 4.33
N LEU A 407 -2.71 -19.72 3.69
CA LEU A 407 -2.46 -20.49 2.48
C LEU A 407 -1.44 -21.61 2.65
N LYS A 408 -0.60 -21.58 3.70
CA LYS A 408 0.49 -22.55 3.89
C LYS A 408 0.40 -23.33 5.19
N SER A 409 -0.55 -23.02 6.09
CA SER A 409 -0.77 -23.74 7.34
C SER A 409 -1.36 -25.14 7.08
N SER A 410 -0.82 -26.15 7.76
CA SER A 410 -1.36 -27.52 7.76
C SER A 410 -2.72 -27.63 8.46
N ASP A 411 -3.03 -26.72 9.38
CA ASP A 411 -4.28 -26.76 10.16
C ASP A 411 -5.50 -26.37 9.31
N TYR A 412 -5.30 -25.58 8.28
CA TYR A 412 -6.37 -25.21 7.33
C TYR A 412 -6.84 -26.40 6.45
N GLN A 413 -6.04 -27.47 6.37
CA GLN A 413 -6.38 -28.70 5.64
C GLN A 413 -7.30 -29.64 6.45
N ARG A 414 -7.47 -29.42 7.77
CA ARG A 414 -8.20 -30.32 8.69
C ARG A 414 -9.61 -29.84 9.05
N VAL A 415 -10.03 -28.67 8.59
CA VAL A 415 -11.31 -28.04 8.99
C VAL A 415 -12.36 -28.07 7.87
N ASN A 416 -12.06 -28.69 6.72
CA ASN A 416 -13.04 -28.92 5.63
C ASN A 416 -13.27 -30.40 5.40
#